data_72969e8dc5778fe69e58094503d08fbe
#
_entry.id   72969e8dc5778fe69e58094503d08fbe
#
_cell.length_a   1.000
_cell.length_b   1.000
_cell.length_c   1.000
_cell.angle_alpha   90.00
_cell.angle_beta   90.00
_cell.angle_gamma   90.00
#
_symmetry.space_group_name_H-M   'P 1'
#
loop_
_entity.id
_entity.type
_entity.pdbx_description
1 polymer ?
#
loop_
_entity_poly.entity_id
_entity_poly.type
_entity_poly.pdbx_seq_one_letter_code
_entity_poly.pdbx_strand_id
1 'polypeptide(L)'
;MIIRKMLLLTLFSSLLTSCGLMGDYIPSDEMAPVSRTDDGFCFPIKKPGDYYAYYLSIRDRNAPERSGFNKLHPAIKIDDSQFCIPETYYSFPDSGEVRVDIALRSPTQKMKRRDIVSEFRMVKGVPQPFTADEYTVPTYDSED
;
A
#
# COMPACT_ATOMS: atom_id res chain seq x y z
N MET A 1 6.66 -41.38 40.64
CA MET A 1 7.44 -40.13 40.77
C MET A 1 7.90 -39.60 39.42
N ILE A 2 8.34 -40.46 38.51
CA ILE A 2 8.82 -40.02 37.17
C ILE A 2 7.69 -39.51 36.29
N ILE A 3 6.47 -40.08 36.44
CA ILE A 3 5.28 -39.68 35.64
C ILE A 3 4.78 -38.28 36.02
N ARG A 4 4.91 -37.87 37.29
CA ARG A 4 4.54 -36.51 37.71
C ARG A 4 5.45 -35.40 37.18
N LYS A 5 6.70 -35.70 36.99
CA LYS A 5 7.67 -34.75 36.42
C LYS A 5 7.50 -34.63 34.92
N MET A 6 7.12 -35.69 34.24
CA MET A 6 6.82 -35.64 32.79
C MET A 6 5.52 -34.91 32.46
N LEU A 7 4.50 -35.00 33.32
CA LEU A 7 3.25 -34.27 33.16
C LEU A 7 3.42 -32.76 33.30
N LEU A 8 4.35 -32.32 34.14
CA LEU A 8 4.67 -30.91 34.33
C LEU A 8 5.44 -30.33 33.15
N LEU A 9 6.29 -31.12 32.51
CA LEU A 9 7.04 -30.66 31.32
C LEU A 9 6.17 -30.55 30.08
N THR A 10 5.16 -31.42 29.94
CA THR A 10 4.24 -31.37 28.80
C THR A 10 3.24 -30.22 28.90
N LEU A 11 2.87 -29.80 30.12
CA LEU A 11 2.01 -28.62 30.31
C LEU A 11 2.74 -27.30 30.02
N PHE A 12 4.05 -27.25 30.19
CA PHE A 12 4.83 -26.03 29.94
C PHE A 12 5.09 -25.77 28.47
N SER A 13 5.11 -26.81 27.64
CA SER A 13 5.34 -26.66 26.20
C SER A 13 4.11 -26.20 25.43
N SER A 14 2.92 -26.37 25.98
CA SER A 14 1.67 -25.92 25.32
C SER A 14 1.39 -24.43 25.55
N LEU A 15 2.03 -23.79 26.51
CA LEU A 15 1.88 -22.35 26.76
C LEU A 15 2.72 -21.47 25.85
N LEU A 16 3.76 -22.02 25.22
CA LEU A 16 4.66 -21.28 24.32
C LEU A 16 4.12 -21.12 22.90
N THR A 17 3.09 -21.88 22.52
CA THR A 17 2.50 -21.82 21.17
C THR A 17 1.37 -20.79 21.05
N SER A 18 0.87 -20.20 22.15
CA SER A 18 -0.21 -19.24 22.10
C SER A 18 0.23 -17.79 21.83
N CYS A 19 1.53 -17.47 21.98
CA CYS A 19 2.03 -16.12 21.76
C CYS A 19 2.28 -15.76 20.29
N GLY A 20 2.27 -16.73 19.38
CA GLY A 20 2.51 -16.50 17.95
C GLY A 20 1.26 -16.16 17.13
N LEU A 21 0.07 -16.23 17.71
CA LEU A 21 -1.19 -16.04 16.99
C LEU A 21 -1.79 -14.63 17.15
N MET A 22 -1.18 -13.78 17.93
CA MET A 22 -1.64 -12.40 18.19
C MET A 22 -0.72 -11.37 17.52
N GLY A 23 -0.24 -11.64 16.32
CA GLY A 23 0.50 -10.66 15.52
C GLY A 23 -0.42 -9.54 15.07
N ASP A 24 0.07 -8.29 15.13
CA ASP A 24 -0.61 -7.16 14.52
C ASP A 24 -0.82 -7.44 13.03
N TYR A 25 -2.02 -7.14 12.53
CA TYR A 25 -2.29 -7.21 11.11
C TYR A 25 -1.45 -6.15 10.40
N ILE A 26 -0.45 -6.59 9.65
CA ILE A 26 0.33 -5.73 8.77
C ILE A 26 -0.16 -6.00 7.35
N PRO A 27 -0.90 -5.06 6.73
CA PRO A 27 -1.34 -5.25 5.36
C PRO A 27 -0.12 -5.27 4.44
N SER A 28 -0.11 -6.19 3.49
CA SER A 28 0.85 -6.16 2.38
C SER A 28 0.51 -5.01 1.44
N ASP A 29 1.53 -4.38 0.89
CA ASP A 29 1.34 -3.34 -0.11
C ASP A 29 0.71 -3.91 -1.37
N GLU A 30 -0.26 -3.17 -1.93
CA GLU A 30 -0.92 -3.52 -3.18
C GLU A 30 -0.35 -2.64 -4.29
N MET A 31 0.22 -3.26 -5.31
CA MET A 31 0.72 -2.54 -6.48
C MET A 31 -0.42 -2.08 -7.37
N ALA A 32 -0.40 -0.82 -7.75
CA ALA A 32 -1.31 -0.28 -8.74
C ALA A 32 -0.53 0.30 -9.92
N PRO A 33 -0.96 0.04 -11.15
CA PRO A 33 -0.41 0.74 -12.31
C PRO A 33 -0.89 2.20 -12.32
N VAL A 34 -0.19 3.04 -13.06
CA VAL A 34 -0.57 4.43 -13.27
C VAL A 34 -1.05 4.60 -14.71
N SER A 35 -2.05 5.45 -14.90
CA SER A 35 -2.47 5.92 -16.22
C SER A 35 -2.64 7.43 -16.20
N ARG A 36 -2.29 8.09 -17.30
CA ARG A 36 -2.54 9.52 -17.48
C ARG A 36 -3.80 9.68 -18.33
N THR A 37 -4.77 10.39 -17.78
CA THR A 37 -6.05 10.68 -18.44
C THR A 37 -6.33 12.19 -18.35
N ASP A 38 -7.47 12.62 -18.91
CA ASP A 38 -7.93 14.00 -18.77
C ASP A 38 -8.21 14.38 -17.30
N ASP A 39 -8.47 13.37 -16.46
CA ASP A 39 -8.69 13.56 -15.02
C ASP A 39 -7.37 13.66 -14.21
N GLY A 40 -6.22 13.51 -14.86
CA GLY A 40 -4.90 13.53 -14.25
C GLY A 40 -4.24 12.17 -14.21
N PHE A 41 -3.49 11.90 -13.15
CA PHE A 41 -2.83 10.60 -12.93
C PHE A 41 -3.76 9.71 -12.13
N CYS A 42 -4.18 8.60 -12.73
CA CYS A 42 -5.17 7.70 -12.16
C CYS A 42 -4.59 6.35 -11.78
N PHE A 43 -5.02 5.84 -10.64
CA PHE A 43 -4.58 4.58 -10.05
C PHE A 43 -5.80 3.72 -9.78
N PRO A 44 -5.90 2.51 -10.35
CA PRO A 44 -7.03 1.63 -10.09
C PRO A 44 -6.98 1.09 -8.66
N ILE A 45 -8.11 1.08 -8.01
CA ILE A 45 -8.30 0.53 -6.67
C ILE A 45 -9.20 -0.70 -6.79
N LYS A 46 -8.65 -1.87 -6.56
CA LYS A 46 -9.44 -3.11 -6.59
C LYS A 46 -10.36 -3.15 -5.38
N LYS A 47 -11.61 -3.59 -5.58
CA LYS A 47 -12.60 -3.75 -4.50
C LYS A 47 -12.62 -2.54 -3.56
N PRO A 48 -12.95 -1.35 -4.08
CA PRO A 48 -12.86 -0.13 -3.27
C PRO A 48 -13.84 -0.11 -2.10
N GLY A 49 -15.01 -0.74 -2.21
CA GLY A 49 -16.01 -0.74 -1.13
C GLY A 49 -16.22 0.65 -0.55
N ASP A 50 -16.12 0.76 0.77
CA ASP A 50 -16.21 2.03 1.50
C ASP A 50 -14.82 2.61 1.88
N TYR A 51 -13.74 2.07 1.30
CA TYR A 51 -12.41 2.60 1.53
C TYR A 51 -12.27 4.03 1.00
N TYR A 52 -11.56 4.85 1.73
CA TYR A 52 -11.22 6.22 1.35
C TYR A 52 -9.72 6.46 1.56
N ALA A 53 -9.18 7.43 0.84
CA ALA A 53 -7.79 7.82 1.01
C ALA A 53 -7.60 8.59 2.31
N TYR A 54 -6.79 8.05 3.19
CA TYR A 54 -6.45 8.64 4.47
C TYR A 54 -5.16 9.47 4.40
N TYR A 55 -4.23 9.03 3.58
CA TYR A 55 -2.93 9.65 3.43
C TYR A 55 -2.42 9.45 2.00
N LEU A 56 -1.80 10.47 1.45
CA LEU A 56 -1.18 10.45 0.13
C LEU A 56 0.26 10.93 0.24
N SER A 57 1.19 10.16 -0.31
CA SER A 57 2.58 10.54 -0.43
C SER A 57 3.04 10.40 -1.88
N ILE A 58 3.69 11.44 -2.39
CA ILE A 58 4.29 11.45 -3.73
C ILE A 58 5.72 11.94 -3.59
N ARG A 59 6.68 11.12 -4.01
CA ARG A 59 8.10 11.43 -3.87
C ARG A 59 8.91 10.84 -5.00
N ASP A 60 10.14 11.29 -5.12
CA ASP A 60 11.14 10.56 -5.89
C ASP A 60 11.29 9.16 -5.28
N ARG A 61 11.34 8.14 -6.13
CA ARG A 61 11.41 6.74 -5.69
C ARG A 61 12.60 6.47 -4.74
N ASN A 62 13.72 7.13 -4.99
CA ASN A 62 14.96 6.92 -4.24
C ASN A 62 15.11 7.88 -3.05
N ALA A 63 14.18 8.80 -2.87
CA ALA A 63 14.19 9.74 -1.77
C ALA A 63 13.72 9.07 -0.46
N PRO A 64 14.13 9.62 0.70
CA PRO A 64 13.67 9.08 1.99
C PRO A 64 12.14 9.15 2.12
N GLU A 65 11.59 8.23 2.92
CA GLU A 65 10.19 8.32 3.32
C GLU A 65 9.91 9.69 3.96
N ARG A 66 8.68 10.18 3.80
CA ARG A 66 8.21 11.49 4.27
C ARG A 66 8.87 12.68 3.57
N SER A 67 9.74 12.46 2.59
CA SER A 67 10.17 13.53 1.70
C SER A 67 9.11 13.78 0.61
N GLY A 68 9.25 14.87 -0.12
CA GLY A 68 8.34 15.21 -1.20
C GLY A 68 6.98 15.72 -0.72
N PHE A 69 5.93 15.35 -1.44
CA PHE A 69 4.56 15.77 -1.16
C PHE A 69 3.86 14.77 -0.26
N ASN A 70 3.37 15.24 0.89
CA ASN A 70 2.65 14.41 1.86
C ASN A 70 1.37 15.13 2.27
N LYS A 71 0.24 14.44 2.15
CA LYS A 71 -1.06 15.00 2.49
C LYS A 71 -1.90 14.05 3.30
N LEU A 72 -2.23 14.46 4.51
CA LEU A 72 -3.20 13.77 5.35
C LEU A 72 -4.62 14.17 4.90
N HIS A 73 -5.51 13.21 4.80
CA HIS A 73 -6.88 13.40 4.31
C HIS A 73 -6.93 14.15 2.97
N PRO A 74 -6.34 13.61 1.91
CA PRO A 74 -6.40 14.28 0.61
C PRO A 74 -7.84 14.44 0.15
N ALA A 75 -8.14 15.62 -0.43
CA ALA A 75 -9.47 15.93 -0.93
C ALA A 75 -9.73 15.29 -2.30
N ILE A 76 -9.46 13.99 -2.40
CA ILE A 76 -9.64 13.19 -3.60
C ILE A 76 -10.44 11.95 -3.21
N LYS A 77 -11.55 11.72 -3.89
CA LYS A 77 -12.40 10.54 -3.68
C LYS A 77 -12.02 9.43 -4.64
N ILE A 78 -12.19 8.19 -4.19
CA ILE A 78 -12.17 7.04 -5.08
C ILE A 78 -13.49 7.06 -5.84
N ASP A 79 -13.41 7.20 -7.16
CA ASP A 79 -14.56 7.26 -8.05
C ASP A 79 -14.35 6.29 -9.21
N ASP A 80 -15.38 5.51 -9.55
CA ASP A 80 -15.31 4.49 -10.59
C ASP A 80 -14.11 3.54 -10.40
N SER A 81 -13.89 3.11 -9.14
CA SER A 81 -12.77 2.26 -8.74
C SER A 81 -11.39 2.84 -9.08
N GLN A 82 -11.27 4.16 -9.16
CA GLN A 82 -10.02 4.83 -9.43
C GLN A 82 -9.77 5.99 -8.47
N PHE A 83 -8.50 6.17 -8.15
CA PHE A 83 -8.01 7.34 -7.44
C PHE A 83 -7.25 8.20 -8.43
N CYS A 84 -7.81 9.34 -8.81
CA CYS A 84 -7.23 10.24 -9.80
C CYS A 84 -6.72 11.52 -9.17
N ILE A 85 -5.47 11.85 -9.40
CA ILE A 85 -4.82 13.05 -8.89
C ILE A 85 -4.80 14.10 -10.01
N PRO A 86 -5.64 15.17 -9.92
CA PRO A 86 -5.65 16.22 -10.93
C PRO A 86 -4.33 17.01 -10.93
N GLU A 87 -3.95 17.56 -12.08
CA GLU A 87 -2.76 18.42 -12.17
C GLU A 87 -2.86 19.67 -11.31
N THR A 88 -4.07 20.15 -11.06
CA THR A 88 -4.33 21.27 -10.16
C THR A 88 -4.07 20.93 -8.70
N TYR A 89 -4.13 19.65 -8.35
CA TYR A 89 -3.83 19.15 -7.00
C TYR A 89 -2.34 18.93 -6.80
N TYR A 90 -1.70 18.25 -7.74
CA TYR A 90 -0.27 17.99 -7.73
C TYR A 90 0.25 17.87 -9.17
N SER A 91 1.34 18.57 -9.47
CA SER A 91 1.99 18.52 -10.77
C SER A 91 3.16 17.56 -10.74
N PHE A 92 3.03 16.44 -11.46
CA PHE A 92 4.10 15.46 -11.57
C PHE A 92 5.26 16.00 -12.39
N PRO A 93 6.52 15.62 -12.08
CA PRO A 93 7.68 16.05 -12.86
C PRO A 93 7.64 15.45 -14.25
N ASP A 94 8.28 16.13 -15.21
CA ASP A 94 8.38 15.64 -16.59
C ASP A 94 9.31 14.44 -16.74
N SER A 95 10.24 14.25 -15.83
CA SER A 95 11.23 13.18 -15.84
C SER A 95 11.54 12.70 -14.42
N GLY A 96 12.11 11.51 -14.35
CA GLY A 96 12.54 10.91 -13.09
C GLY A 96 11.69 9.71 -12.67
N GLU A 97 12.08 9.08 -11.58
CA GLU A 97 11.38 7.94 -11.02
C GLU A 97 10.49 8.41 -9.86
N VAL A 98 9.25 7.96 -9.85
CA VAL A 98 8.22 8.41 -8.91
C VAL A 98 7.67 7.23 -8.14
N ARG A 99 7.43 7.46 -6.86
CA ARG A 99 6.65 6.55 -6.00
C ARG A 99 5.46 7.29 -5.42
N VAL A 100 4.29 6.68 -5.56
CA VAL A 100 3.04 7.14 -4.97
C VAL A 100 2.57 6.12 -3.95
N ASP A 101 2.29 6.55 -2.75
CA ASP A 101 1.72 5.74 -1.68
C ASP A 101 0.35 6.31 -1.31
N ILE A 102 -0.68 5.47 -1.39
CA ILE A 102 -2.05 5.84 -1.02
C ILE A 102 -2.49 4.92 0.12
N ALA A 103 -2.59 5.47 1.31
CA ALA A 103 -3.08 4.73 2.46
C ALA A 103 -4.61 4.81 2.51
N LEU A 104 -5.27 3.67 2.54
CA LEU A 104 -6.72 3.56 2.56
C LEU A 104 -7.21 3.08 3.92
N ARG A 105 -8.32 3.64 4.35
CA ARG A 105 -9.06 3.21 5.54
C ARG A 105 -10.53 2.99 5.20
N SER A 106 -11.18 2.12 5.96
CA SER A 106 -12.60 1.83 5.85
C SER A 106 -13.31 2.14 7.16
N PRO A 107 -14.44 2.88 7.15
CA PRO A 107 -15.19 3.14 8.37
C PRO A 107 -15.86 1.89 8.94
N THR A 108 -16.13 0.87 8.11
CA THR A 108 -16.73 -0.40 8.56
C THR A 108 -15.71 -1.48 8.88
N GLN A 109 -14.48 -1.36 8.35
CA GLN A 109 -13.39 -2.32 8.57
C GLN A 109 -12.17 -1.60 9.14
N LYS A 110 -12.32 -1.02 10.31
CA LYS A 110 -11.34 -0.12 10.94
C LYS A 110 -9.96 -0.75 11.16
N MET A 111 -9.90 -2.08 11.32
CA MET A 111 -8.65 -2.79 11.54
C MET A 111 -7.97 -3.24 10.24
N LYS A 112 -8.63 -3.11 9.10
CA LYS A 112 -8.13 -3.56 7.81
C LYS A 112 -7.72 -2.37 6.94
N ARG A 113 -6.59 -1.77 7.26
CA ARG A 113 -5.97 -0.73 6.43
C ARG A 113 -5.41 -1.36 5.17
N ARG A 114 -5.37 -0.58 4.09
CA ARG A 114 -4.78 -0.98 2.82
C ARG A 114 -3.78 0.08 2.39
N ASP A 115 -2.65 -0.34 1.85
CA ASP A 115 -1.64 0.55 1.28
C ASP A 115 -1.49 0.25 -0.20
N ILE A 116 -1.79 1.24 -1.03
CA ILE A 116 -1.65 1.16 -2.47
C ILE A 116 -0.35 1.86 -2.86
N VAL A 117 0.50 1.17 -3.59
CA VAL A 117 1.79 1.68 -4.03
C VAL A 117 1.85 1.67 -5.55
N SER A 118 2.30 2.75 -6.13
CA SER A 118 2.58 2.83 -7.56
C SER A 118 3.98 3.38 -7.78
N GLU A 119 4.78 2.68 -8.55
CA GLU A 119 6.11 3.10 -8.93
C GLU A 119 6.20 3.16 -10.45
N PHE A 120 6.74 4.26 -10.97
CA PHE A 120 6.83 4.46 -12.41
C PHE A 120 7.91 5.47 -12.76
N ARG A 121 8.29 5.50 -14.04
CA ARG A 121 9.24 6.46 -14.58
C ARG A 121 8.51 7.49 -15.41
N MET A 122 8.83 8.76 -15.19
CA MET A 122 8.33 9.85 -16.02
C MET A 122 9.28 10.08 -17.18
N VAL A 123 8.77 10.05 -18.40
CA VAL A 123 9.52 10.34 -19.62
C VAL A 123 8.73 11.36 -20.41
N LYS A 124 9.25 12.58 -20.54
CA LYS A 124 8.62 13.68 -21.28
C LYS A 124 7.15 13.91 -20.86
N GLY A 125 6.91 13.89 -19.56
CA GLY A 125 5.58 14.11 -18.99
C GLY A 125 4.62 12.92 -19.09
N VAL A 126 5.09 11.76 -19.52
CA VAL A 126 4.28 10.56 -19.66
C VAL A 126 4.78 9.48 -18.69
N PRO A 127 3.90 8.88 -17.86
CA PRO A 127 4.29 7.80 -16.99
C PRO A 127 4.55 6.52 -17.78
N GLN A 128 5.68 5.86 -17.47
CA GLN A 128 6.07 4.59 -18.06
C GLN A 128 6.22 3.54 -16.97
N PRO A 129 5.70 2.33 -17.16
CA PRO A 129 5.86 1.27 -16.17
C PRO A 129 7.32 0.81 -16.11
N PHE A 130 7.69 0.29 -14.94
CA PHE A 130 8.93 -0.45 -14.79
C PHE A 130 8.79 -1.88 -15.31
N THR A 131 9.90 -2.54 -15.56
CA THR A 131 9.92 -3.99 -15.71
C THR A 131 9.73 -4.64 -14.35
N ALA A 132 9.29 -5.90 -14.31
CA ALA A 132 8.92 -6.59 -13.07
C ALA A 132 10.04 -6.60 -12.03
N ASP A 133 11.30 -6.69 -12.45
CA ASP A 133 12.48 -6.72 -11.58
C ASP A 133 12.91 -5.35 -11.06
N GLU A 134 12.40 -4.26 -11.63
CA GLU A 134 12.73 -2.91 -11.21
C GLU A 134 11.88 -2.41 -10.02
N TYR A 135 10.77 -3.07 -9.71
CA TYR A 135 9.91 -2.68 -8.62
C TYR A 135 10.54 -3.00 -7.27
N THR A 136 10.43 -2.07 -6.31
CA THR A 136 10.89 -2.28 -4.93
C THR A 136 9.86 -2.99 -4.06
N VAL A 137 8.60 -2.98 -4.49
CA VAL A 137 7.50 -3.67 -3.81
C VAL A 137 7.23 -4.97 -4.54
N PRO A 138 7.09 -6.11 -3.82
CA PRO A 138 6.75 -7.37 -4.45
C PRO A 138 5.45 -7.23 -5.23
N THR A 139 5.52 -7.56 -6.52
CA THR A 139 4.32 -7.73 -7.31
C THR A 139 3.70 -9.05 -6.87
N TYR A 140 2.68 -8.98 -6.05
CA TYR A 140 1.83 -10.14 -5.89
C TYR A 140 1.03 -10.27 -7.17
N ASP A 141 1.40 -11.23 -7.99
CA ASP A 141 0.47 -11.74 -8.96
C ASP A 141 -0.73 -12.19 -8.14
N SER A 142 -1.79 -11.44 -8.26
CA SER A 142 -3.04 -11.83 -7.65
C SER A 142 -3.47 -13.15 -8.28
N GLU A 143 -3.07 -14.24 -7.66
CA GLU A 143 -3.72 -15.51 -7.90
C GLU A 143 -5.14 -15.39 -7.35
N ASP A 144 -6.03 -14.92 -8.18
CA ASP A 144 -7.47 -14.97 -7.98
C ASP A 144 -8.16 -15.32 -9.28
#